data_1107066fa40946e252984266193ee47b
#
_entry.id   1107066fa40946e252984266193ee47b
#
_cell.length_a   1.000
_cell.length_b   1.000
_cell.length_c   1.000
_cell.angle_alpha   90.00
_cell.angle_beta   90.00
_cell.angle_gamma   90.00
#
_symmetry.space_group_name_H-M   'P 1'
#
loop_
_entity.id
_entity.type
_entity.pdbx_description
1 polymer ?
#
loop_
_entity_poly.entity_id
_entity_poly.type
_entity_poly.pdbx_seq_one_letter_code
_entity_poly.pdbx_strand_id
1 'polypeptide(L)'
;DHGDAFLDNYALERQRGITIFSKQAVFQLGDSQVTLLDTPGHVDFSAEMERTLQVLDYAVLVVSGADGVQGHTRTLWNLLARYRIPTFIFVNKMDQPGTDKALILKELKKKLDASCVDMEDPEDIATGDERALEEYLEAGEVSIDTISQMIADRQIFPCYFGAALKLQGVQELLDGIGKYVGDNVSANYDQADNRLQNSGDAQQFGARVYKISRDPQGNRLTHMKITSGELKVKSLLKGGQVSEPWEEKAD
;
A
#
# COMPACT_ATOMS: atom_id res chain seq x y z
N ASP A 1 -2.36 -25.82 -7.31
CA ASP A 1 -3.57 -24.99 -7.14
C ASP A 1 -3.40 -23.74 -7.99
N HIS A 2 -3.97 -23.77 -9.19
CA HIS A 2 -4.03 -22.60 -10.06
C HIS A 2 -5.34 -21.86 -9.75
N GLY A 3 -5.39 -21.15 -8.63
CA GLY A 3 -6.40 -20.14 -8.42
C GLY A 3 -6.08 -18.98 -9.34
N ASP A 4 -6.94 -18.72 -10.33
CA ASP A 4 -6.83 -17.53 -11.17
C ASP A 4 -6.94 -16.30 -10.25
N ALA A 5 -5.90 -15.49 -10.17
CA ALA A 5 -5.95 -14.23 -9.45
C ALA A 5 -6.96 -13.31 -10.14
N PHE A 6 -7.91 -12.76 -9.38
CA PHE A 6 -9.04 -11.97 -9.88
C PHE A 6 -8.61 -10.84 -10.83
N LEU A 7 -7.48 -10.21 -10.56
CA LEU A 7 -6.94 -9.13 -11.35
C LEU A 7 -6.05 -9.58 -12.52
N ASP A 8 -5.63 -10.85 -12.62
CA ASP A 8 -4.71 -11.34 -13.66
C ASP A 8 -5.45 -11.70 -14.96
N ASN A 9 -5.73 -10.70 -15.78
CA ASN A 9 -6.49 -10.83 -17.02
C ASN A 9 -5.64 -11.16 -18.26
N TYR A 10 -4.31 -11.00 -18.21
CA TYR A 10 -3.44 -11.27 -19.34
C TYR A 10 -3.01 -12.76 -19.39
N ALA A 11 -3.10 -13.36 -20.57
CA ALA A 11 -2.75 -14.77 -20.77
C ALA A 11 -1.31 -15.12 -20.31
N LEU A 12 -0.37 -14.19 -20.48
CA LEU A 12 1.03 -14.36 -20.02
C LEU A 12 1.14 -14.36 -18.48
N GLU A 13 0.36 -13.55 -17.79
CA GLU A 13 0.35 -13.51 -16.32
C GLU A 13 -0.21 -14.81 -15.76
N ARG A 14 -1.36 -15.28 -16.30
CA ARG A 14 -1.95 -16.57 -15.93
C ARG A 14 -1.02 -17.76 -16.20
N GLN A 15 -0.36 -17.75 -17.36
CA GLN A 15 0.58 -18.81 -17.75
C GLN A 15 1.80 -18.86 -16.83
N ARG A 16 2.28 -17.72 -16.36
CA ARG A 16 3.49 -17.61 -15.51
C ARG A 16 3.16 -17.57 -14.02
N GLY A 17 1.90 -17.31 -13.64
CA GLY A 17 1.47 -17.14 -12.25
C GLY A 17 2.13 -15.92 -11.56
N ILE A 18 2.41 -14.86 -12.34
CA ILE A 18 3.03 -13.62 -11.83
C ILE A 18 2.34 -12.40 -12.44
N THR A 19 2.17 -11.36 -11.64
CA THR A 19 1.69 -10.05 -12.10
C THR A 19 2.81 -9.34 -12.88
N ILE A 20 2.51 -8.87 -14.09
CA ILE A 20 3.45 -8.15 -14.98
C ILE A 20 3.15 -6.66 -14.99
N PHE A 21 1.86 -6.30 -15.02
CA PHE A 21 1.39 -4.92 -15.09
C PHE A 21 0.63 -4.56 -13.81
N SER A 22 0.84 -3.34 -13.33
CA SER A 22 0.04 -2.82 -12.22
C SER A 22 -1.44 -2.76 -12.60
N LYS A 23 -2.31 -3.24 -11.71
CA LYS A 23 -3.76 -3.28 -11.89
C LYS A 23 -4.44 -2.52 -10.77
N GLN A 24 -5.64 -2.07 -11.04
CA GLN A 24 -6.41 -1.26 -10.12
C GLN A 24 -7.72 -1.94 -9.79
N ALA A 25 -8.08 -1.95 -8.52
CA ALA A 25 -9.42 -2.25 -8.04
C ALA A 25 -9.88 -1.15 -7.08
N VAL A 26 -11.15 -0.81 -7.12
CA VAL A 26 -11.74 0.20 -6.23
C VAL A 26 -12.81 -0.48 -5.39
N PHE A 27 -12.77 -0.27 -4.08
CA PHE A 27 -13.75 -0.81 -3.16
C PHE A 27 -13.96 0.13 -1.97
N GLN A 28 -15.06 -0.09 -1.24
CA GLN A 28 -15.39 0.66 -0.03
C GLN A 28 -14.86 -0.06 1.21
N LEU A 29 -14.17 0.67 2.08
CA LEU A 29 -13.70 0.19 3.37
C LEU A 29 -14.16 1.16 4.46
N GLY A 30 -15.21 0.80 5.21
CA GLY A 30 -15.89 1.74 6.09
C GLY A 30 -16.42 2.94 5.31
N ASP A 31 -16.10 4.15 5.76
CA ASP A 31 -16.50 5.40 5.10
C ASP A 31 -15.52 5.84 4.00
N SER A 32 -14.41 5.13 3.82
CA SER A 32 -13.35 5.48 2.87
C SER A 32 -13.42 4.66 1.58
N GLN A 33 -13.23 5.30 0.43
CA GLN A 33 -13.02 4.63 -0.84
C GLN A 33 -11.53 4.30 -1.01
N VAL A 34 -11.23 3.02 -1.18
CA VAL A 34 -9.87 2.51 -1.35
C VAL A 34 -9.62 2.18 -2.81
N THR A 35 -8.54 2.71 -3.36
CA THR A 35 -8.00 2.30 -4.66
C THR A 35 -6.80 1.39 -4.43
N LEU A 36 -7.00 0.10 -4.63
CA LEU A 36 -5.95 -0.91 -4.55
C LEU A 36 -5.17 -0.92 -5.87
N LEU A 37 -3.85 -0.80 -5.78
CA LEU A 37 -2.95 -1.00 -6.90
C LEU A 37 -2.18 -2.31 -6.68
N ASP A 38 -2.56 -3.36 -7.39
CA ASP A 38 -1.79 -4.61 -7.43
C ASP A 38 -0.54 -4.40 -8.26
N THR A 39 0.63 -4.61 -7.66
CA THR A 39 1.92 -4.28 -8.25
C THR A 39 2.74 -5.52 -8.54
N PRO A 40 3.47 -5.55 -9.67
CA PRO A 40 4.39 -6.66 -9.94
C PRO A 40 5.39 -6.82 -8.81
N GLY A 41 5.46 -8.02 -8.26
CA GLY A 41 6.44 -8.35 -7.22
C GLY A 41 7.81 -8.79 -7.78
N HIS A 42 7.94 -9.13 -9.05
CA HIS A 42 9.17 -9.69 -9.63
C HIS A 42 10.18 -8.62 -10.04
N VAL A 43 11.47 -8.86 -9.79
CA VAL A 43 12.55 -7.89 -10.04
C VAL A 43 12.65 -7.43 -11.50
N ASP A 44 12.25 -8.26 -12.45
CA ASP A 44 12.26 -7.93 -13.88
C ASP A 44 11.27 -6.80 -14.23
N PHE A 45 10.30 -6.54 -13.36
CA PHE A 45 9.27 -5.50 -13.54
C PHE A 45 9.44 -4.32 -12.56
N SER A 46 10.65 -4.14 -12.02
CA SER A 46 10.96 -3.11 -11.02
C SER A 46 10.61 -1.69 -11.50
N ALA A 47 10.76 -1.39 -12.78
CA ALA A 47 10.43 -0.08 -13.34
C ALA A 47 8.92 0.23 -13.30
N GLU A 48 8.06 -0.77 -13.52
CA GLU A 48 6.60 -0.64 -13.40
C GLU A 48 6.19 -0.45 -11.95
N MET A 49 6.76 -1.29 -11.07
CA MET A 49 6.57 -1.18 -9.63
C MET A 49 7.01 0.20 -9.11
N GLU A 50 8.21 0.67 -9.47
CA GLU A 50 8.74 1.95 -8.98
C GLU A 50 7.87 3.16 -9.38
N ARG A 51 7.25 3.12 -10.56
CA ARG A 51 6.26 4.15 -10.96
C ARG A 51 5.02 4.12 -10.08
N THR A 52 4.53 2.92 -9.76
CA THR A 52 3.36 2.74 -8.90
C THR A 52 3.65 3.20 -7.48
N LEU A 53 4.84 2.91 -6.93
CA LEU A 53 5.24 3.35 -5.59
C LEU A 53 5.13 4.87 -5.39
N GLN A 54 5.33 5.66 -6.44
CA GLN A 54 5.29 7.13 -6.37
C GLN A 54 3.88 7.70 -6.11
N VAL A 55 2.84 6.89 -6.21
CA VAL A 55 1.45 7.31 -6.04
C VAL A 55 0.75 6.60 -4.89
N LEU A 56 1.43 5.71 -4.17
CA LEU A 56 0.88 5.04 -3.00
C LEU A 56 0.83 5.96 -1.79
N ASP A 57 -0.26 5.92 -1.06
CA ASP A 57 -0.37 6.51 0.28
C ASP A 57 0.17 5.54 1.33
N TYR A 58 -0.18 4.28 1.17
CA TYR A 58 0.23 3.16 2.03
C TYR A 58 0.56 1.94 1.16
N ALA A 59 1.32 1.03 1.71
CA ALA A 59 1.62 -0.25 1.07
C ALA A 59 1.25 -1.42 1.99
N VAL A 60 0.85 -2.53 1.40
CA VAL A 60 0.79 -3.83 2.07
C VAL A 60 1.88 -4.71 1.48
N LEU A 61 2.91 -5.00 2.26
CA LEU A 61 3.98 -5.93 1.88
C LEU A 61 3.56 -7.36 2.27
N VAL A 62 3.33 -8.20 1.27
CA VAL A 62 2.97 -9.60 1.49
C VAL A 62 4.23 -10.46 1.57
N VAL A 63 4.38 -11.20 2.67
CA VAL A 63 5.51 -12.10 2.93
C VAL A 63 4.96 -13.52 3.12
N SER A 64 5.62 -14.53 2.55
CA SER A 64 5.25 -15.92 2.79
C SER A 64 5.77 -16.39 4.14
N GLY A 65 4.88 -16.86 5.02
CA GLY A 65 5.27 -17.41 6.32
C GLY A 65 6.12 -18.68 6.22
N ALA A 66 5.93 -19.45 5.13
CA ALA A 66 6.69 -20.66 4.89
C ALA A 66 8.12 -20.37 4.36
N ASP A 67 8.28 -19.33 3.53
CA ASP A 67 9.56 -19.00 2.88
C ASP A 67 10.34 -17.92 3.64
N GLY A 68 9.67 -17.17 4.51
CA GLY A 68 10.24 -16.06 5.27
C GLY A 68 10.65 -14.87 4.39
N VAL A 69 11.57 -14.06 4.91
CA VAL A 69 12.08 -12.86 4.22
C VAL A 69 13.12 -13.24 3.18
N GLN A 70 12.75 -13.17 1.92
CA GLN A 70 13.58 -13.46 0.76
C GLN A 70 14.40 -12.23 0.32
N GLY A 71 15.41 -12.43 -0.54
CA GLY A 71 16.24 -11.34 -1.09
C GLY A 71 15.41 -10.27 -1.78
N HIS A 72 14.41 -10.69 -2.54
CA HIS A 72 13.44 -9.86 -3.22
C HIS A 72 12.56 -9.04 -2.24
N THR A 73 12.08 -9.64 -1.14
CA THR A 73 11.36 -8.92 -0.08
C THR A 73 12.16 -7.74 0.46
N ARG A 74 13.48 -7.92 0.66
CA ARG A 74 14.38 -6.82 1.10
C ARG A 74 14.52 -5.73 0.05
N THR A 75 14.55 -6.08 -1.23
CA THR A 75 14.60 -5.09 -2.31
C THR A 75 13.34 -4.22 -2.29
N LEU A 76 12.16 -4.83 -2.17
CA LEU A 76 10.90 -4.12 -2.03
C LEU A 76 10.89 -3.24 -0.77
N TRP A 77 11.33 -3.78 0.35
CA TRP A 77 11.44 -3.05 1.62
C TRP A 77 12.29 -1.79 1.49
N ASN A 78 13.46 -1.90 0.87
CA ASN A 78 14.36 -0.76 0.65
C ASN A 78 13.73 0.29 -0.27
N LEU A 79 12.96 -0.11 -1.27
CA LEU A 79 12.22 0.82 -2.12
C LEU A 79 11.11 1.53 -1.34
N LEU A 80 10.30 0.81 -0.55
CA LEU A 80 9.29 1.41 0.32
C LEU A 80 9.91 2.41 1.30
N ALA A 81 11.07 2.09 1.88
CA ALA A 81 11.83 2.99 2.74
C ALA A 81 12.32 4.24 1.98
N ARG A 82 12.89 4.06 0.78
CA ARG A 82 13.37 5.15 -0.07
C ARG A 82 12.28 6.15 -0.43
N TYR A 83 11.08 5.65 -0.73
CA TYR A 83 9.90 6.48 -1.04
C TYR A 83 9.12 6.91 0.19
N ARG A 84 9.58 6.53 1.40
CA ARG A 84 8.96 6.83 2.70
C ARG A 84 7.48 6.41 2.77
N ILE A 85 7.12 5.29 2.16
CA ILE A 85 5.74 4.81 2.12
C ILE A 85 5.42 4.08 3.43
N PRO A 86 4.42 4.51 4.21
CA PRO A 86 3.93 3.77 5.36
C PRO A 86 3.51 2.35 4.93
N THR A 87 3.89 1.34 5.71
CA THR A 87 3.79 -0.05 5.23
C THR A 87 3.21 -0.96 6.28
N PHE A 88 2.13 -1.64 5.93
CA PHE A 88 1.60 -2.80 6.63
C PHE A 88 2.28 -4.06 6.11
N ILE A 89 2.45 -5.08 6.94
CA ILE A 89 3.01 -6.37 6.55
C ILE A 89 1.94 -7.44 6.75
N PHE A 90 1.66 -8.21 5.70
CA PHE A 90 0.79 -9.38 5.79
C PHE A 90 1.60 -10.65 5.58
N VAL A 91 1.75 -11.44 6.64
CA VAL A 91 2.41 -12.74 6.58
C VAL A 91 1.39 -13.79 6.16
N ASN A 92 1.46 -14.16 4.88
CA ASN A 92 0.53 -15.10 4.24
C ASN A 92 1.01 -16.55 4.37
N LYS A 93 0.13 -17.50 4.10
CA LYS A 93 0.39 -18.95 4.12
C LYS A 93 0.77 -19.48 5.51
N MET A 94 0.24 -18.90 6.57
CA MET A 94 0.46 -19.35 7.95
C MET A 94 -0.18 -20.72 8.24
N ASP A 95 -1.01 -21.23 7.34
CA ASP A 95 -1.60 -22.58 7.39
C ASP A 95 -0.68 -23.69 6.88
N GLN A 96 0.50 -23.36 6.38
CA GLN A 96 1.46 -24.37 5.91
C GLN A 96 2.22 -25.01 7.07
N PRO A 97 2.57 -26.31 6.96
CA PRO A 97 3.34 -26.99 7.99
C PRO A 97 4.71 -26.34 8.24
N GLY A 98 5.05 -26.16 9.52
CA GLY A 98 6.35 -25.58 9.90
C GLY A 98 6.36 -24.05 10.01
N THR A 99 5.24 -23.36 9.76
CA THR A 99 5.12 -21.94 10.03
C THR A 99 4.94 -21.68 11.53
N ASP A 100 5.62 -20.65 12.04
CA ASP A 100 5.54 -20.21 13.43
C ASP A 100 5.52 -18.69 13.49
N LYS A 101 4.48 -18.12 14.11
CA LYS A 101 4.26 -16.66 14.18
C LYS A 101 5.42 -15.95 14.88
N ALA A 102 5.90 -16.49 16.00
CA ALA A 102 6.97 -15.86 16.78
C ALA A 102 8.31 -15.89 16.05
N LEU A 103 8.60 -17.00 15.36
CA LEU A 103 9.83 -17.14 14.57
C LEU A 103 9.83 -16.18 13.36
N ILE A 104 8.73 -16.10 12.63
CA ILE A 104 8.66 -15.21 11.47
C ILE A 104 8.65 -13.72 11.89
N LEU A 105 7.98 -13.35 12.98
CA LEU A 105 8.05 -11.99 13.51
C LEU A 105 9.48 -11.61 13.90
N LYS A 106 10.19 -12.50 14.57
CA LYS A 106 11.62 -12.31 14.89
C LYS A 106 12.48 -12.16 13.64
N GLU A 107 12.16 -12.90 12.59
CA GLU A 107 12.83 -12.76 11.29
C GLU A 107 12.55 -11.42 10.63
N LEU A 108 11.29 -10.95 10.63
CA LEU A 108 10.91 -9.63 10.14
C LEU A 108 11.67 -8.53 10.88
N LYS A 109 11.66 -8.57 12.22
CA LYS A 109 12.41 -7.62 13.07
C LYS A 109 13.91 -7.61 12.74
N LYS A 110 14.50 -8.76 12.47
CA LYS A 110 15.93 -8.88 12.17
C LYS A 110 16.30 -8.49 10.74
N LYS A 111 15.48 -8.83 9.75
CA LYS A 111 15.82 -8.73 8.32
C LYS A 111 15.22 -7.50 7.62
N LEU A 112 14.14 -6.94 8.14
CA LEU A 112 13.48 -5.75 7.60
C LEU A 112 13.68 -4.56 8.53
N ASP A 113 13.02 -4.57 9.70
CA ASP A 113 13.09 -3.48 10.67
C ASP A 113 12.75 -3.96 12.08
N ALA A 114 13.46 -3.48 13.09
CA ALA A 114 13.20 -3.82 14.49
C ALA A 114 11.81 -3.38 14.97
N SER A 115 11.23 -2.36 14.31
CA SER A 115 9.91 -1.81 14.58
C SER A 115 8.75 -2.55 13.88
N CYS A 116 8.98 -3.75 13.33
CA CYS A 116 7.88 -4.65 12.95
C CYS A 116 7.16 -5.11 14.21
N VAL A 117 5.86 -4.83 14.34
CA VAL A 117 5.08 -5.10 15.56
C VAL A 117 3.90 -6.02 15.27
N ASP A 118 3.62 -6.93 16.21
CA ASP A 118 2.40 -7.75 16.16
C ASP A 118 1.20 -6.92 16.61
N MET A 119 0.23 -6.72 15.74
CA MET A 119 -0.95 -5.92 16.07
C MET A 119 -1.92 -6.59 17.05
N GLU A 120 -1.71 -7.86 17.39
CA GLU A 120 -2.42 -8.55 18.47
C GLU A 120 -1.74 -8.39 19.84
N ASP A 121 -0.53 -7.82 19.88
CA ASP A 121 0.25 -7.62 21.11
C ASP A 121 0.37 -6.11 21.44
N PRO A 122 -0.45 -5.58 22.38
CA PRO A 122 -0.38 -4.17 22.77
C PRO A 122 0.96 -3.74 23.35
N GLU A 123 1.68 -4.64 24.00
CA GLU A 123 3.00 -4.37 24.57
C GLU A 123 4.03 -4.18 23.45
N ASP A 124 3.98 -5.02 22.40
CA ASP A 124 4.86 -4.89 21.24
C ASP A 124 4.62 -3.55 20.52
N ILE A 125 3.37 -3.12 20.39
CA ILE A 125 3.01 -1.81 19.82
C ILE A 125 3.57 -0.66 20.65
N ALA A 126 3.44 -0.73 21.98
CA ALA A 126 3.89 0.31 22.90
C ALA A 126 5.41 0.54 22.85
N THR A 127 6.19 -0.50 22.49
CA THR A 127 7.66 -0.38 22.40
C THR A 127 8.15 0.48 21.23
N GLY A 128 7.27 0.86 20.30
CA GLY A 128 7.63 1.58 19.09
C GLY A 128 7.94 3.07 19.29
N ASP A 129 7.44 3.69 20.35
CA ASP A 129 7.60 5.10 20.64
C ASP A 129 7.47 5.39 22.14
N GLU A 130 8.16 6.42 22.65
CA GLU A 130 8.13 6.80 24.08
C GLU A 130 6.73 7.21 24.54
N ARG A 131 6.01 7.99 23.71
CA ARG A 131 4.63 8.40 23.98
C ARG A 131 3.68 7.19 24.02
N ALA A 132 3.84 6.26 23.09
CA ALA A 132 3.03 5.04 23.06
C ALA A 132 3.25 4.20 24.32
N LEU A 133 4.50 4.13 24.80
CA LEU A 133 4.84 3.43 26.04
C LEU A 133 4.20 4.11 27.26
N GLU A 134 4.22 5.45 27.34
CA GLU A 134 3.54 6.21 28.40
C GLU A 134 2.04 5.95 28.39
N GLU A 135 1.37 6.08 27.23
CA GLU A 135 -0.07 5.78 27.12
C GLU A 135 -0.40 4.35 27.57
N TYR A 136 0.41 3.36 27.18
CA TYR A 136 0.23 1.97 27.56
C TYR A 136 0.39 1.76 29.07
N LEU A 137 1.40 2.38 29.68
CA LEU A 137 1.62 2.27 31.12
C LEU A 137 0.52 2.94 31.96
N GLU A 138 -0.09 4.01 31.45
CA GLU A 138 -1.16 4.73 32.13
C GLU A 138 -2.53 4.10 31.91
N ALA A 139 -2.88 3.70 30.69
CA ALA A 139 -4.21 3.27 30.30
C ALA A 139 -4.33 1.76 30.01
N GLY A 140 -3.20 1.05 29.83
CA GLY A 140 -3.18 -0.36 29.41
C GLY A 140 -3.36 -0.56 27.91
N GLU A 141 -3.47 0.54 27.14
CA GLU A 141 -3.60 0.52 25.68
C GLU A 141 -2.98 1.78 25.06
N VAL A 142 -2.62 1.70 23.79
CA VAL A 142 -2.15 2.85 23.00
C VAL A 142 -3.31 3.39 22.17
N SER A 143 -3.46 4.71 22.12
CA SER A 143 -4.56 5.35 21.39
C SER A 143 -4.46 5.13 19.88
N ILE A 144 -5.63 5.11 19.21
CA ILE A 144 -5.71 4.95 17.75
C ILE A 144 -4.91 6.05 17.05
N ASP A 145 -5.00 7.29 17.53
CA ASP A 145 -4.31 8.44 16.95
C ASP A 145 -2.79 8.29 17.04
N THR A 146 -2.28 7.82 18.17
CA THR A 146 -0.84 7.57 18.37
C THR A 146 -0.37 6.45 17.44
N ILE A 147 -1.09 5.33 17.35
CA ILE A 147 -0.74 4.23 16.45
C ILE A 147 -0.77 4.71 14.98
N SER A 148 -1.81 5.44 14.57
CA SER A 148 -1.95 5.96 13.21
C SER A 148 -0.78 6.87 12.84
N GLN A 149 -0.37 7.76 13.76
CA GLN A 149 0.78 8.64 13.55
C GLN A 149 2.09 7.86 13.46
N MET A 150 2.32 6.87 14.34
CA MET A 150 3.50 6.01 14.30
C MET A 150 3.63 5.23 12.99
N ILE A 151 2.49 4.76 12.44
CA ILE A 151 2.45 4.10 11.13
C ILE A 151 2.77 5.09 10.01
N ALA A 152 2.11 6.27 10.01
CA ALA A 152 2.31 7.30 9.00
C ALA A 152 3.76 7.80 8.96
N ASP A 153 4.40 7.95 10.11
CA ASP A 153 5.80 8.36 10.25
C ASP A 153 6.80 7.21 10.06
N ARG A 154 6.32 5.98 9.81
CA ARG A 154 7.14 4.77 9.68
C ARG A 154 7.97 4.46 10.94
N GLN A 155 7.45 4.78 12.11
CA GLN A 155 8.04 4.41 13.39
C GLN A 155 7.74 2.95 13.74
N ILE A 156 6.54 2.46 13.34
CA ILE A 156 6.19 1.04 13.43
C ILE A 156 5.67 0.50 12.10
N PHE A 157 5.75 -0.83 11.95
CA PHE A 157 5.26 -1.57 10.79
C PHE A 157 4.31 -2.68 11.25
N PRO A 158 2.99 -2.43 11.15
CA PRO A 158 1.97 -3.38 11.58
C PRO A 158 2.08 -4.71 10.86
N CYS A 159 2.21 -5.81 11.62
CA CYS A 159 2.25 -7.17 11.11
C CYS A 159 0.94 -7.90 11.41
N TYR A 160 0.35 -8.46 10.36
CA TYR A 160 -0.83 -9.32 10.40
C TYR A 160 -0.46 -10.70 9.85
N PHE A 161 -1.07 -11.74 10.39
CA PHE A 161 -0.72 -13.11 10.07
C PHE A 161 -1.97 -13.87 9.61
N GLY A 162 -1.84 -14.65 8.52
CA GLY A 162 -3.00 -15.35 8.02
C GLY A 162 -2.74 -16.30 6.85
N ALA A 163 -3.83 -16.77 6.26
CA ALA A 163 -3.86 -17.59 5.06
C ALA A 163 -4.92 -17.05 4.10
N ALA A 164 -4.51 -16.21 3.16
CA ALA A 164 -5.42 -15.45 2.31
C ALA A 164 -6.38 -16.33 1.50
N LEU A 165 -5.93 -17.50 1.01
CA LEU A 165 -6.81 -18.46 0.32
C LEU A 165 -7.96 -19.00 1.19
N LYS A 166 -7.78 -18.96 2.52
CA LYS A 166 -8.80 -19.36 3.50
C LYS A 166 -9.50 -18.16 4.14
N LEU A 167 -9.19 -16.95 3.68
CA LEU A 167 -9.65 -15.67 4.24
C LEU A 167 -9.26 -15.45 5.72
N GLN A 168 -8.33 -16.23 6.26
CA GLN A 168 -7.84 -16.08 7.63
C GLN A 168 -6.88 -14.90 7.73
N GLY A 169 -7.07 -14.02 8.72
CA GLY A 169 -6.26 -12.84 8.95
C GLY A 169 -6.49 -11.68 7.97
N VAL A 170 -7.30 -11.90 6.92
CA VAL A 170 -7.58 -10.87 5.90
C VAL A 170 -8.50 -9.79 6.45
N GLN A 171 -9.53 -10.17 7.21
CA GLN A 171 -10.47 -9.21 7.80
C GLN A 171 -9.75 -8.35 8.84
N GLU A 172 -8.91 -8.94 9.67
CA GLU A 172 -8.11 -8.25 10.68
C GLU A 172 -7.16 -7.22 10.05
N LEU A 173 -6.54 -7.54 8.90
CA LEU A 173 -5.75 -6.60 8.12
C LEU A 173 -6.62 -5.45 7.59
N LEU A 174 -7.78 -5.74 7.00
CA LEU A 174 -8.68 -4.72 6.47
C LEU A 174 -9.22 -3.81 7.57
N ASP A 175 -9.62 -4.37 8.70
CA ASP A 175 -10.08 -3.62 9.87
C ASP A 175 -8.95 -2.71 10.41
N GLY A 176 -7.72 -3.21 10.45
CA GLY A 176 -6.55 -2.44 10.82
C GLY A 176 -6.26 -1.29 9.85
N ILE A 177 -6.35 -1.54 8.55
CA ILE A 177 -6.22 -0.49 7.53
C ILE A 177 -7.33 0.55 7.73
N GLY A 178 -8.59 0.12 7.84
CA GLY A 178 -9.73 1.03 8.04
C GLY A 178 -9.63 1.84 9.34
N LYS A 179 -9.01 1.27 10.37
CA LYS A 179 -8.85 1.91 11.69
C LYS A 179 -7.70 2.92 11.74
N TYR A 180 -6.57 2.62 11.10
CA TYR A 180 -5.32 3.37 11.27
C TYR A 180 -4.94 4.24 10.07
N VAL A 181 -5.52 3.98 8.89
CA VAL A 181 -5.39 4.85 7.72
C VAL A 181 -6.52 5.88 7.77
N GLY A 182 -6.32 6.93 8.56
CA GLY A 182 -7.31 8.00 8.70
C GLY A 182 -7.29 9.02 7.56
N ASP A 183 -8.06 10.11 7.71
CA ASP A 183 -8.17 11.22 6.75
C ASP A 183 -6.85 11.98 6.48
N ASN A 184 -5.78 11.60 7.16
CA ASN A 184 -4.43 12.18 7.04
C ASN A 184 -3.69 11.84 5.72
N VAL A 185 -4.32 11.11 4.81
CA VAL A 185 -3.75 10.76 3.50
C VAL A 185 -3.36 12.03 2.70
N SER A 186 -4.08 13.13 2.90
CA SER A 186 -3.78 14.42 2.24
C SER A 186 -2.52 15.12 2.76
N ALA A 187 -2.16 14.94 4.02
CA ALA A 187 -1.09 15.67 4.68
C ALA A 187 0.33 15.28 4.19
N ASN A 188 0.50 14.05 3.72
CA ASN A 188 1.79 13.56 3.25
C ASN A 188 2.23 14.15 1.90
N TYR A 189 1.29 14.71 1.11
CA TYR A 189 1.60 15.35 -0.17
C TYR A 189 2.05 16.79 0.00
N ASP A 190 1.55 17.52 1.01
CA ASP A 190 1.91 18.92 1.25
C ASP A 190 3.37 19.10 1.68
N GLN A 191 3.98 18.09 2.29
CA GLN A 191 5.38 18.17 2.73
C GLN A 191 6.41 17.92 1.60
N ALA A 192 6.05 17.14 0.59
CA ALA A 192 6.96 16.86 -0.52
C ALA A 192 7.01 17.98 -1.57
N ASP A 193 5.96 18.80 -1.69
CA ASP A 193 5.80 19.83 -2.72
C ASP A 193 5.89 21.28 -2.19
N ASN A 194 6.34 21.49 -0.96
CA ASN A 194 6.54 22.83 -0.35
C ASN A 194 7.48 23.79 -1.15
N ARG A 195 7.99 23.35 -2.30
CA ARG A 195 8.76 24.21 -3.23
C ARG A 195 7.88 25.00 -4.22
N LEU A 196 6.57 24.76 -4.28
CA LEU A 196 5.64 25.42 -5.20
C LEU A 196 4.58 26.32 -4.53
N GLN A 197 4.57 26.44 -3.19
CA GLN A 197 3.54 27.19 -2.44
C GLN A 197 3.80 28.72 -2.33
N ASN A 198 4.56 29.34 -3.22
CA ASN A 198 4.78 30.79 -3.19
C ASN A 198 3.94 31.58 -4.18
N SER A 199 2.76 31.13 -4.57
CA SER A 199 1.80 31.94 -5.34
C SER A 199 0.40 31.79 -4.76
N GLY A 200 -0.12 32.84 -4.12
CA GLY A 200 -1.40 32.92 -3.45
C GLY A 200 -2.61 32.91 -4.38
N ASP A 201 -2.71 31.96 -5.29
CA ASP A 201 -3.87 31.75 -6.16
C ASP A 201 -4.41 30.32 -5.99
N ALA A 202 -5.75 30.21 -6.16
CA ALA A 202 -6.57 29.01 -6.05
C ALA A 202 -5.86 27.71 -6.38
N GLN A 203 -5.99 26.70 -5.53
CA GLN A 203 -5.35 25.37 -5.60
C GLN A 203 -5.01 24.93 -7.03
N GLN A 204 -3.75 25.12 -7.40
CA GLN A 204 -3.27 24.76 -8.74
C GLN A 204 -3.39 23.24 -8.91
N PHE A 205 -3.94 22.80 -10.05
CA PHE A 205 -4.07 21.39 -10.39
C PHE A 205 -2.69 20.71 -10.40
N GLY A 206 -2.54 19.65 -9.63
CA GLY A 206 -1.38 18.78 -9.60
C GLY A 206 -1.79 17.32 -9.75
N ALA A 207 -1.03 16.57 -10.54
CA ALA A 207 -1.24 15.13 -10.71
C ALA A 207 0.06 14.40 -11.01
N ARG A 208 0.15 13.13 -10.58
CA ARG A 208 1.25 12.22 -10.93
C ARG A 208 0.75 11.12 -11.87
N VAL A 209 1.38 10.99 -13.03
CA VAL A 209 1.13 9.89 -13.97
C VAL A 209 1.94 8.69 -13.54
N TYR A 210 1.26 7.54 -13.32
CA TYR A 210 1.93 6.30 -12.92
C TYR A 210 1.83 5.18 -13.94
N LYS A 211 0.85 5.25 -14.88
CA LYS A 211 0.66 4.22 -15.90
C LYS A 211 0.13 4.80 -17.20
N ILE A 212 0.54 4.20 -18.31
CA ILE A 212 -0.05 4.42 -19.63
C ILE A 212 -0.50 3.06 -20.15
N SER A 213 -1.76 2.98 -20.55
CA SER A 213 -2.35 1.77 -21.15
C SER A 213 -3.08 2.10 -22.45
N ARG A 214 -3.72 1.13 -23.06
CA ARG A 214 -4.61 1.29 -24.20
C ARG A 214 -5.94 0.63 -23.88
N ASP A 215 -7.03 1.27 -24.31
CA ASP A 215 -8.35 0.67 -24.26
C ASP A 215 -8.51 -0.43 -25.34
N PRO A 216 -9.61 -1.20 -25.34
CA PRO A 216 -9.87 -2.21 -26.37
C PRO A 216 -9.93 -1.66 -27.79
N GLN A 217 -10.19 -0.36 -27.96
CA GLN A 217 -10.22 0.34 -29.25
C GLN A 217 -8.83 0.84 -29.68
N GLY A 218 -7.81 0.67 -28.83
CA GLY A 218 -6.43 1.09 -29.09
C GLY A 218 -6.11 2.53 -28.69
N ASN A 219 -7.06 3.27 -28.10
CA ASN A 219 -6.82 4.62 -27.61
C ASN A 219 -5.89 4.60 -26.41
N ARG A 220 -5.05 5.63 -26.29
CA ARG A 220 -4.12 5.77 -25.17
C ARG A 220 -4.84 6.27 -23.92
N LEU A 221 -4.72 5.53 -22.83
CA LEU A 221 -5.19 5.88 -21.50
C LEU A 221 -4.01 6.32 -20.64
N THR A 222 -4.13 7.45 -19.97
CA THR A 222 -3.13 7.94 -19.02
C THR A 222 -3.72 7.87 -17.61
N HIS A 223 -3.18 6.98 -16.78
CA HIS A 223 -3.58 6.83 -15.39
C HIS A 223 -2.79 7.80 -14.53
N MET A 224 -3.49 8.60 -13.75
CA MET A 224 -2.87 9.60 -12.89
C MET A 224 -3.56 9.67 -11.53
N LYS A 225 -2.80 9.99 -10.50
CA LYS A 225 -3.31 10.38 -9.20
C LYS A 225 -3.33 11.90 -9.11
N ILE A 226 -4.49 12.48 -8.82
CA ILE A 226 -4.61 13.92 -8.54
C ILE A 226 -4.06 14.16 -7.14
N THR A 227 -3.08 15.05 -7.02
CA THR A 227 -2.41 15.39 -5.75
C THR A 227 -2.88 16.73 -5.20
N SER A 228 -3.40 17.61 -6.06
CA SER A 228 -3.99 18.90 -5.67
C SER A 228 -4.98 19.41 -6.71
N GLY A 229 -5.94 20.23 -6.28
CA GLY A 229 -6.96 20.80 -7.14
C GLY A 229 -7.92 19.76 -7.74
N GLU A 230 -8.52 20.08 -8.86
CA GLU A 230 -9.47 19.23 -9.58
C GLU A 230 -9.19 19.17 -11.09
N LEU A 231 -9.57 18.08 -11.72
CA LEU A 231 -9.49 17.91 -13.17
C LEU A 231 -10.88 17.68 -13.74
N LYS A 232 -11.40 18.65 -14.49
CA LYS A 232 -12.73 18.55 -15.13
C LYS A 232 -12.60 17.89 -16.49
N VAL A 233 -13.61 17.11 -16.88
CA VAL A 233 -13.77 16.59 -18.25
C VAL A 233 -13.72 17.74 -19.25
N LYS A 234 -13.04 17.54 -20.39
CA LYS A 234 -12.81 18.53 -21.45
C LYS A 234 -11.88 19.70 -21.07
N SER A 235 -11.24 19.68 -19.90
CA SER A 235 -10.18 20.65 -19.58
C SER A 235 -9.01 20.54 -20.55
N LEU A 236 -8.39 21.67 -20.86
CA LEU A 236 -7.15 21.71 -21.65
C LEU A 236 -5.95 21.65 -20.72
N LEU A 237 -5.13 20.62 -20.88
CA LEU A 237 -3.81 20.52 -20.25
C LEU A 237 -2.72 20.88 -21.25
N LYS A 238 -1.55 21.34 -20.79
CA LYS A 238 -0.38 21.48 -21.67
C LYS A 238 -0.05 20.11 -22.27
N GLY A 239 -0.41 19.92 -23.55
CA GLY A 239 -0.17 18.67 -24.29
C GLY A 239 -1.42 17.88 -24.71
N GLY A 240 -2.64 18.35 -24.39
CA GLY A 240 -3.86 17.69 -24.85
C GLY A 240 -5.12 18.09 -24.11
N GLN A 241 -6.24 17.57 -24.55
CA GLN A 241 -7.55 17.74 -23.92
C GLN A 241 -7.87 16.49 -23.09
N VAL A 242 -8.46 16.70 -21.93
CA VAL A 242 -9.00 15.60 -21.10
C VAL A 242 -10.27 15.08 -21.75
N SER A 243 -10.26 13.83 -22.17
CA SER A 243 -11.46 13.09 -22.57
C SER A 243 -12.23 12.61 -21.33
N GLU A 244 -13.41 12.03 -21.53
CA GLU A 244 -14.16 11.44 -20.42
C GLU A 244 -13.32 10.37 -19.68
N PRO A 245 -13.40 10.30 -18.35
CA PRO A 245 -12.74 9.23 -17.61
C PRO A 245 -13.29 7.89 -18.09
N TRP A 246 -12.40 6.97 -18.40
CA TRP A 246 -12.77 5.59 -18.66
C TRP A 246 -12.80 4.84 -17.32
N GLU A 247 -13.97 4.39 -16.90
CA GLU A 247 -14.15 3.51 -15.75
C GLU A 247 -14.31 2.08 -16.28
N GLU A 248 -13.41 1.20 -15.90
CA GLU A 248 -13.62 -0.24 -16.09
C GLU A 248 -14.72 -0.66 -15.13
N LYS A 249 -15.93 -0.87 -15.66
CA LYS A 249 -16.99 -1.49 -14.87
C LYS A 249 -16.61 -2.94 -14.68
N ALA A 250 -16.43 -3.34 -13.45
CA ALA A 250 -16.41 -4.73 -13.07
C ALA A 250 -17.84 -5.27 -13.27
N ASP A 251 -18.00 -6.17 -14.26
CA ASP A 251 -19.21 -6.99 -14.42
C ASP A 251 -19.26 -8.11 -13.36
#